data_5fa3ad2432f4a257a1072eb2e69a5448
#
_entry.id   5fa3ad2432f4a257a1072eb2e69a5448
#
_cell.length_a   1.000
_cell.length_b   1.000
_cell.length_c   1.000
_cell.angle_alpha   90.00
_cell.angle_beta   90.00
_cell.angle_gamma   90.00
#
_symmetry.space_group_name_H-M   'P 1'
#
loop_
_entity.id
_entity.type
_entity.pdbx_description
1 polymer ?
#
loop_
_entity_poly.entity_id
_entity_poly.type
_entity_poly.pdbx_seq_one_letter_code
_entity_poly.pdbx_strand_id
1 'polypeptide(L)'
;DLIWQLREKGAGIIIMPILFSEEDRAGQDMALAEALVGNGVIIGQVGTTQTNKNAVPRGVAKIGDPLPWLFQWPGMLGPIELLGLNADGVGVLNIAPEIDGVTRRVPLIMTVGEETYPAMAIEMIRVAVGDPSYQIKAGANGVIAVRVPGYDTIYTDQNARIWLRWNKKFPTLSITDDLSSITGKTVIVGLTAEGLATTIATPSGTQYSHSPIAVSLQTIINGENIQRTDLADTYELAYLFVLGLLLILASRFVHYAVVAGTIVILGVGTVYGAVYVYSKHLLLFDFTWPLITVVLVGLHSVFNRFVIEYVQKQQIKKQFGGYASPTVVKMLQDNPKLIKEGIKKEVSICFSDLRGFTPLGESFGDDVKGLTKIMNGYMDAITQPVLDANGMIIKYIGDASMHIHNAPIEDKDHPKTAVQTGLNMLKAVEKFNEKITAEGRPPVGMGAGINTGLGYIGEMG
;
A
#
# COMPACT_ATOMS: atom_id res chain seq x y z
N ASP A 1 -48.45 13.14 -25.46
CA ASP A 1 -49.03 13.69 -24.20
C ASP A 1 -47.97 14.01 -23.14
N LEU A 2 -47.03 13.11 -22.82
CA LEU A 2 -46.01 13.35 -21.79
C LEU A 2 -45.16 14.61 -22.08
N ILE A 3 -44.66 14.78 -23.32
CA ILE A 3 -43.79 15.91 -23.67
C ILE A 3 -44.57 17.22 -23.46
N TRP A 4 -45.83 17.28 -23.90
CA TRP A 4 -46.68 18.46 -23.71
C TRP A 4 -46.95 18.75 -22.23
N GLN A 5 -47.23 17.73 -21.42
CA GLN A 5 -47.41 17.90 -19.96
C GLN A 5 -46.14 18.45 -19.29
N LEU A 6 -44.95 17.92 -19.64
CA LEU A 6 -43.70 18.42 -19.09
C LEU A 6 -43.43 19.87 -19.50
N ARG A 7 -43.80 20.25 -20.75
CA ARG A 7 -43.68 21.63 -21.26
C ARG A 7 -44.63 22.59 -20.59
N GLU A 8 -45.89 22.21 -20.42
CA GLU A 8 -46.86 23.01 -19.67
C GLU A 8 -46.42 23.30 -18.24
N LYS A 9 -45.71 22.37 -17.61
CA LYS A 9 -45.11 22.53 -16.28
C LYS A 9 -43.76 23.28 -16.31
N GLY A 10 -43.34 23.73 -17.48
CA GLY A 10 -42.16 24.60 -17.65
C GLY A 10 -40.83 23.85 -17.67
N ALA A 11 -40.80 22.57 -18.04
CA ALA A 11 -39.52 21.83 -18.22
C ALA A 11 -38.61 22.57 -19.21
N GLY A 12 -37.33 22.76 -18.91
CA GLY A 12 -36.35 23.43 -19.76
C GLY A 12 -35.92 22.57 -20.94
N ILE A 13 -35.26 21.48 -20.68
CA ILE A 13 -34.83 20.45 -21.65
C ILE A 13 -35.37 19.10 -21.20
N ILE A 14 -35.87 18.33 -22.18
CA ILE A 14 -36.40 16.99 -21.92
C ILE A 14 -35.46 15.95 -22.56
N ILE A 15 -34.87 15.10 -21.78
CA ILE A 15 -34.02 14.00 -22.24
C ILE A 15 -34.84 12.71 -22.16
N MET A 16 -35.06 12.12 -23.31
CA MET A 16 -35.72 10.80 -23.44
C MET A 16 -34.68 9.75 -23.87
N PRO A 17 -34.03 9.05 -22.93
CA PRO A 17 -33.04 8.02 -23.28
C PRO A 17 -33.72 6.76 -23.80
N ILE A 18 -34.49 6.91 -24.84
CA ILE A 18 -35.30 5.92 -25.50
C ILE A 18 -34.90 5.86 -26.97
N LEU A 19 -34.76 4.65 -27.51
CA LEU A 19 -34.48 4.41 -28.91
C LEU A 19 -35.80 4.17 -29.66
N PHE A 20 -36.10 5.02 -30.59
CA PHE A 20 -37.28 4.91 -31.48
C PHE A 20 -36.86 4.42 -32.88
N SER A 21 -36.37 3.18 -32.97
CA SER A 21 -35.77 2.62 -34.20
C SER A 21 -36.73 1.97 -35.15
N GLU A 22 -37.99 1.81 -34.75
CA GLU A 22 -39.08 1.19 -35.54
C GLU A 22 -40.31 2.13 -35.56
N GLU A 23 -41.10 2.05 -36.65
CA GLU A 23 -42.35 2.78 -36.76
C GLU A 23 -43.37 2.30 -35.73
N ASP A 24 -44.12 3.18 -35.16
CA ASP A 24 -45.17 2.86 -34.21
C ASP A 24 -46.33 2.13 -34.91
N ARG A 25 -46.66 0.97 -34.41
CA ARG A 25 -47.75 0.14 -34.96
C ARG A 25 -49.13 0.84 -34.88
N ALA A 26 -49.29 1.78 -33.97
CA ALA A 26 -50.51 2.57 -33.82
C ALA A 26 -50.49 3.82 -34.68
N GLY A 27 -49.40 4.09 -35.44
CA GLY A 27 -49.28 5.21 -36.36
C GLY A 27 -49.17 6.60 -35.69
N GLN A 28 -48.65 6.64 -34.46
CA GLN A 28 -48.54 7.92 -33.69
C GLN A 28 -47.19 8.63 -33.92
N ASP A 29 -46.36 8.21 -34.85
CA ASP A 29 -45.05 8.80 -35.13
C ASP A 29 -45.10 10.27 -35.50
N MET A 30 -46.13 10.64 -36.29
CA MET A 30 -46.37 12.06 -36.66
C MET A 30 -46.68 12.95 -35.43
N ALA A 31 -47.52 12.46 -34.53
CA ALA A 31 -47.87 13.19 -33.32
C ALA A 31 -46.66 13.32 -32.37
N LEU A 32 -45.80 12.28 -32.33
CA LEU A 32 -44.53 12.35 -31.57
C LEU A 32 -43.57 13.35 -32.24
N ALA A 33 -43.43 13.31 -33.58
CA ALA A 33 -42.58 14.26 -34.31
C ALA A 33 -42.98 15.72 -34.06
N GLU A 34 -44.28 16.04 -34.09
CA GLU A 34 -44.80 17.35 -33.77
C GLU A 34 -44.46 17.75 -32.32
N ALA A 35 -44.51 16.84 -31.39
CA ALA A 35 -44.15 17.13 -29.99
C ALA A 35 -42.64 17.32 -29.78
N LEU A 36 -41.79 16.79 -30.66
CA LEU A 36 -40.33 16.97 -30.60
C LEU A 36 -39.87 18.34 -31.06
N VAL A 37 -40.45 18.89 -32.11
CA VAL A 37 -40.00 20.10 -32.78
C VAL A 37 -39.94 21.32 -31.86
N GLY A 38 -38.72 21.88 -31.68
CA GLY A 38 -38.52 23.15 -30.95
C GLY A 38 -38.85 23.09 -29.46
N ASN A 39 -39.06 21.90 -28.92
CA ASN A 39 -39.40 21.69 -27.53
C ASN A 39 -38.21 21.29 -26.66
N GLY A 40 -36.97 21.42 -27.17
CA GLY A 40 -35.74 21.04 -26.43
C GLY A 40 -35.70 19.55 -26.06
N VAL A 41 -36.23 18.71 -26.94
CA VAL A 41 -36.29 17.27 -26.69
C VAL A 41 -35.12 16.55 -27.33
N ILE A 42 -34.45 15.71 -26.52
CA ILE A 42 -33.32 14.91 -26.95
C ILE A 42 -33.68 13.41 -26.84
N ILE A 43 -33.53 12.69 -27.93
CA ILE A 43 -33.82 11.25 -28.00
C ILE A 43 -32.56 10.43 -28.17
N GLY A 44 -32.65 9.07 -28.06
CA GLY A 44 -31.53 8.18 -28.04
C GLY A 44 -31.16 7.55 -29.37
N GLN A 45 -29.86 7.24 -29.53
CA GLN A 45 -29.33 6.30 -30.51
C GLN A 45 -28.33 5.34 -29.82
N VAL A 46 -28.06 4.16 -30.44
CA VAL A 46 -27.27 3.10 -29.80
C VAL A 46 -26.22 2.56 -30.76
N GLY A 47 -24.97 2.51 -30.30
CA GLY A 47 -23.91 1.75 -30.98
C GLY A 47 -24.22 0.26 -30.99
N THR A 48 -24.05 -0.38 -32.12
CA THR A 48 -24.42 -1.78 -32.38
C THR A 48 -23.30 -2.53 -33.10
N THR A 49 -23.36 -3.85 -33.05
CA THR A 49 -22.48 -4.74 -33.83
C THR A 49 -22.90 -4.91 -35.26
N GLN A 50 -24.02 -4.33 -35.66
CA GLN A 50 -24.57 -4.37 -36.99
C GLN A 50 -24.17 -3.12 -37.81
N THR A 51 -24.58 -3.05 -39.06
CA THR A 51 -24.38 -1.88 -39.93
C THR A 51 -25.22 -0.67 -39.47
N ASN A 52 -24.84 0.52 -39.89
CA ASN A 52 -25.58 1.75 -39.62
C ASN A 52 -27.03 1.65 -40.15
N LYS A 53 -27.98 2.04 -39.29
CA LYS A 53 -29.38 2.23 -39.67
C LYS A 53 -29.89 3.52 -39.00
N ASN A 54 -30.32 4.48 -39.81
CA ASN A 54 -30.85 5.78 -39.38
C ASN A 54 -29.95 6.50 -38.37
N ALA A 55 -28.64 6.31 -38.46
CA ALA A 55 -27.66 6.97 -37.57
C ALA A 55 -27.69 8.49 -37.81
N VAL A 56 -27.63 9.24 -36.72
CA VAL A 56 -27.66 10.72 -36.77
C VAL A 56 -26.32 11.25 -36.25
N PRO A 57 -25.32 11.41 -37.15
CA PRO A 57 -24.04 12.04 -36.79
C PRO A 57 -24.21 13.54 -36.55
N ARG A 58 -23.31 14.15 -35.80
CA ARG A 58 -23.30 15.60 -35.60
C ARG A 58 -22.00 16.23 -36.12
N GLY A 59 -22.10 17.46 -36.57
CA GLY A 59 -20.94 18.21 -36.99
C GLY A 59 -19.89 18.35 -35.88
N VAL A 60 -18.65 18.06 -36.23
CA VAL A 60 -17.52 18.09 -35.29
C VAL A 60 -16.33 18.83 -35.90
N ALA A 61 -15.73 19.73 -35.13
CA ALA A 61 -14.40 20.26 -35.43
C ALA A 61 -13.33 19.46 -34.71
N LYS A 62 -12.48 18.79 -35.47
CA LYS A 62 -11.39 17.97 -34.96
C LYS A 62 -10.08 18.77 -34.92
N ILE A 63 -9.44 18.88 -33.78
CA ILE A 63 -8.10 19.44 -33.59
C ILE A 63 -7.17 18.31 -33.24
N GLY A 64 -6.19 18.03 -34.07
CA GLY A 64 -5.39 16.81 -34.02
C GLY A 64 -6.11 15.59 -34.58
N ASP A 65 -5.69 14.39 -34.23
CA ASP A 65 -6.31 13.12 -34.67
C ASP A 65 -6.97 12.40 -33.48
N PRO A 66 -8.26 12.65 -33.20
CA PRO A 66 -8.95 11.99 -32.08
C PRO A 66 -9.46 10.58 -32.41
N LEU A 67 -9.68 10.24 -33.68
CA LEU A 67 -10.40 9.01 -34.07
C LEU A 67 -9.79 7.71 -33.53
N PRO A 68 -8.48 7.50 -33.50
CA PRO A 68 -7.87 6.27 -32.98
C PRO A 68 -8.11 6.06 -31.49
N TRP A 69 -8.46 7.12 -30.77
CA TRP A 69 -8.61 7.13 -29.32
C TRP A 69 -10.06 7.00 -28.85
N LEU A 70 -11.01 7.30 -29.74
CA LEU A 70 -12.42 7.27 -29.41
C LEU A 70 -12.97 5.84 -29.39
N PHE A 71 -14.05 5.64 -28.65
CA PHE A 71 -14.73 4.35 -28.57
C PHE A 71 -15.42 4.06 -29.91
N GLN A 72 -14.98 2.99 -30.58
CA GLN A 72 -15.46 2.62 -31.91
C GLN A 72 -16.53 1.54 -31.85
N TRP A 73 -17.62 1.75 -32.60
CA TRP A 73 -18.66 0.76 -32.82
C TRP A 73 -18.66 0.32 -34.29
N PRO A 74 -19.00 -0.94 -34.59
CA PRO A 74 -19.19 -1.41 -35.98
C PRO A 74 -20.34 -0.72 -36.71
N GLY A 75 -21.37 -0.28 -35.97
CA GLY A 75 -22.52 0.42 -36.50
C GLY A 75 -23.25 1.26 -35.47
N MET A 76 -24.18 2.06 -35.92
CA MET A 76 -25.07 2.90 -35.08
C MET A 76 -26.52 2.68 -35.51
N LEU A 77 -27.40 2.42 -34.54
CA LEU A 77 -28.85 2.34 -34.74
C LEU A 77 -29.46 3.61 -34.16
N GLY A 78 -30.00 4.45 -35.08
CA GLY A 78 -30.68 5.69 -34.75
C GLY A 78 -32.20 5.54 -34.69
N PRO A 79 -32.91 6.63 -34.32
CA PRO A 79 -34.34 6.71 -34.42
C PRO A 79 -34.80 6.64 -35.88
N ILE A 80 -36.10 6.38 -36.14
CA ILE A 80 -36.66 6.52 -37.50
C ILE A 80 -36.42 7.93 -38.03
N GLU A 81 -36.23 8.06 -39.33
CA GLU A 81 -35.80 9.32 -39.95
C GLU A 81 -36.72 10.50 -39.57
N LEU A 82 -38.02 10.29 -39.54
CA LEU A 82 -39.00 11.28 -39.14
C LEU A 82 -38.71 11.87 -37.74
N LEU A 83 -38.41 11.02 -36.75
CA LEU A 83 -38.16 11.48 -35.41
C LEU A 83 -36.75 12.05 -35.25
N GLY A 84 -35.77 11.49 -35.95
CA GLY A 84 -34.38 11.96 -35.95
C GLY A 84 -34.20 13.36 -36.51
N LEU A 85 -35.00 13.72 -37.52
CA LEU A 85 -35.03 15.07 -38.15
C LEU A 85 -35.76 16.12 -37.28
N ASN A 86 -36.77 15.70 -36.51
CA ASN A 86 -37.59 16.61 -35.71
C ASN A 86 -37.12 16.73 -34.24
N ALA A 87 -36.24 15.86 -33.74
CA ALA A 87 -35.67 16.03 -32.44
C ALA A 87 -34.59 17.13 -32.39
N ASP A 88 -34.56 17.95 -31.35
CA ASP A 88 -33.54 18.98 -31.15
C ASP A 88 -32.15 18.38 -30.94
N GLY A 89 -32.09 17.16 -30.41
CA GLY A 89 -30.84 16.42 -30.24
C GLY A 89 -31.03 14.90 -30.33
N VAL A 90 -29.97 14.20 -30.79
CA VAL A 90 -29.88 12.73 -30.77
C VAL A 90 -28.56 12.33 -30.17
N GLY A 91 -28.60 11.72 -28.99
CA GLY A 91 -27.41 11.36 -28.25
C GLY A 91 -27.23 9.84 -28.07
N VAL A 92 -25.97 9.39 -27.95
CA VAL A 92 -25.66 7.97 -27.75
C VAL A 92 -25.97 7.56 -26.31
N LEU A 93 -26.63 6.39 -26.18
CA LEU A 93 -27.04 5.81 -24.91
C LEU A 93 -26.01 4.82 -24.33
N ASN A 94 -25.08 4.34 -25.15
CA ASN A 94 -24.12 3.34 -24.71
C ASN A 94 -23.22 3.87 -23.58
N ILE A 95 -23.01 3.01 -22.62
CA ILE A 95 -22.01 3.19 -21.59
C ILE A 95 -20.93 2.12 -21.75
N ALA A 96 -19.72 2.44 -21.36
CA ALA A 96 -18.60 1.50 -21.39
C ALA A 96 -18.16 1.22 -19.93
N PRO A 97 -18.69 0.15 -19.30
CA PRO A 97 -18.25 -0.23 -17.96
C PRO A 97 -16.78 -0.61 -17.96
N GLU A 98 -16.12 -0.49 -16.79
CA GLU A 98 -14.76 -0.94 -16.62
C GLU A 98 -14.68 -2.49 -16.68
N ILE A 99 -13.48 -3.03 -16.69
CA ILE A 99 -13.24 -4.47 -16.79
C ILE A 99 -13.91 -5.30 -15.66
N ASP A 100 -14.16 -4.67 -14.51
CA ASP A 100 -14.87 -5.25 -13.37
C ASP A 100 -16.41 -5.10 -13.46
N GLY A 101 -16.92 -4.60 -14.58
CA GLY A 101 -18.34 -4.37 -14.82
C GLY A 101 -18.92 -3.12 -14.16
N VAL A 102 -18.10 -2.34 -13.41
CA VAL A 102 -18.56 -1.14 -12.70
C VAL A 102 -18.40 0.09 -13.59
N THR A 103 -19.47 0.88 -13.71
CA THR A 103 -19.48 2.12 -14.49
C THR A 103 -18.94 3.28 -13.65
N ARG A 104 -17.67 3.65 -13.89
CA ARG A 104 -17.02 4.81 -13.24
C ARG A 104 -16.87 6.00 -14.18
N ARG A 105 -16.70 5.71 -15.48
CA ARG A 105 -16.50 6.69 -16.54
C ARG A 105 -17.53 6.47 -17.65
N VAL A 106 -17.83 7.55 -18.36
CA VAL A 106 -18.65 7.47 -19.57
C VAL A 106 -17.93 8.16 -20.71
N PRO A 107 -17.97 7.60 -21.94
CA PRO A 107 -17.47 8.27 -23.11
C PRO A 107 -18.41 9.42 -23.47
N LEU A 108 -17.84 10.58 -23.81
CA LEU A 108 -18.60 11.73 -24.28
C LEU A 108 -18.84 11.69 -25.79
N ILE A 109 -17.95 11.03 -26.50
CA ILE A 109 -17.99 10.91 -27.98
C ILE A 109 -17.66 9.46 -28.33
N MET A 110 -18.40 8.92 -29.30
CA MET A 110 -18.17 7.60 -29.91
C MET A 110 -18.07 7.73 -31.43
N THR A 111 -17.55 6.71 -32.10
CA THR A 111 -17.40 6.72 -33.57
C THR A 111 -17.93 5.45 -34.22
N VAL A 112 -18.32 5.61 -35.48
CA VAL A 112 -18.50 4.53 -36.42
C VAL A 112 -17.76 4.93 -37.70
N GLY A 113 -16.65 4.27 -38.00
CA GLY A 113 -15.74 4.71 -39.04
C GLY A 113 -15.21 6.13 -38.75
N GLU A 114 -15.39 7.07 -39.66
CA GLU A 114 -14.96 8.48 -39.52
C GLU A 114 -16.00 9.37 -38.88
N GLU A 115 -17.25 8.91 -38.80
CA GLU A 115 -18.37 9.64 -38.23
C GLU A 115 -18.35 9.63 -36.71
N THR A 116 -18.71 10.76 -36.11
CA THR A 116 -18.70 10.92 -34.64
C THR A 116 -20.11 11.15 -34.11
N TYR A 117 -20.35 10.58 -32.94
CA TYR A 117 -21.66 10.58 -32.29
C TYR A 117 -21.51 11.02 -30.83
N PRO A 118 -22.14 12.15 -30.45
CA PRO A 118 -22.07 12.65 -29.07
C PRO A 118 -22.95 11.84 -28.13
N ALA A 119 -22.48 11.67 -26.88
CA ALA A 119 -23.31 11.14 -25.81
C ALA A 119 -24.43 12.12 -25.43
N MET A 120 -25.46 11.61 -24.74
CA MET A 120 -26.63 12.43 -24.33
C MET A 120 -26.23 13.70 -23.58
N ALA A 121 -25.19 13.66 -22.75
CA ALA A 121 -24.73 14.81 -21.99
C ALA A 121 -24.21 15.95 -22.90
N ILE A 122 -23.48 15.61 -23.95
CA ILE A 122 -22.98 16.62 -24.92
C ILE A 122 -24.11 17.18 -25.78
N GLU A 123 -25.03 16.31 -26.21
CA GLU A 123 -26.23 16.78 -26.96
C GLU A 123 -27.07 17.71 -26.09
N MET A 124 -27.23 17.43 -24.80
CA MET A 124 -27.98 18.35 -23.93
C MET A 124 -27.32 19.72 -23.84
N ILE A 125 -25.99 19.74 -23.66
CA ILE A 125 -25.26 21.02 -23.60
C ILE A 125 -25.38 21.77 -24.93
N ARG A 126 -25.25 21.04 -26.07
CA ARG A 126 -25.37 21.59 -27.39
C ARG A 126 -26.75 22.24 -27.61
N VAL A 127 -27.82 21.55 -27.26
CA VAL A 127 -29.20 22.03 -27.35
C VAL A 127 -29.41 23.24 -26.41
N ALA A 128 -28.89 23.17 -25.18
CA ALA A 128 -29.01 24.24 -24.19
C ALA A 128 -28.35 25.54 -24.64
N VAL A 129 -27.20 25.45 -25.30
CA VAL A 129 -26.45 26.62 -25.83
C VAL A 129 -26.98 27.06 -27.18
N GLY A 130 -27.66 26.18 -27.91
CA GLY A 130 -28.17 26.46 -29.26
C GLY A 130 -27.11 26.37 -30.38
N ASP A 131 -26.00 25.67 -30.15
CA ASP A 131 -24.94 25.48 -31.15
C ASP A 131 -25.18 24.22 -31.98
N PRO A 132 -24.92 24.24 -33.32
CA PRO A 132 -25.09 23.05 -34.16
C PRO A 132 -23.99 22.02 -34.06
N SER A 133 -22.87 22.34 -33.40
CA SER A 133 -21.63 21.56 -33.44
C SER A 133 -20.96 21.39 -32.08
N TYR A 134 -19.93 20.56 -32.06
CA TYR A 134 -18.99 20.44 -30.96
C TYR A 134 -17.56 20.26 -31.48
N GLN A 135 -16.59 20.39 -30.59
CA GLN A 135 -15.17 20.33 -30.91
C GLN A 135 -14.51 19.25 -30.10
N ILE A 136 -13.55 18.51 -30.71
CA ILE A 136 -12.71 17.53 -30.04
C ILE A 136 -11.25 17.93 -30.22
N LYS A 137 -10.52 18.05 -29.13
CA LYS A 137 -9.08 18.30 -29.13
C LYS A 137 -8.32 17.07 -28.71
N ALA A 138 -7.43 16.60 -29.60
CA ALA A 138 -6.51 15.50 -29.32
C ALA A 138 -5.06 15.97 -29.38
N GLY A 139 -4.20 15.36 -28.58
CA GLY A 139 -2.76 15.49 -28.57
C GLY A 139 -2.06 14.20 -28.98
N ALA A 140 -0.76 14.10 -28.71
CA ALA A 140 0.04 12.91 -29.04
C ALA A 140 -0.39 11.65 -28.27
N ASN A 141 -0.94 11.81 -27.08
CA ASN A 141 -1.27 10.69 -26.15
C ASN A 141 -2.77 10.44 -26.02
N GLY A 142 -3.61 11.02 -26.87
CA GLY A 142 -5.06 10.83 -26.83
C GLY A 142 -5.88 12.11 -26.88
N VAL A 143 -7.17 11.96 -26.59
CA VAL A 143 -8.08 13.11 -26.47
C VAL A 143 -7.75 13.87 -25.19
N ILE A 144 -7.79 15.21 -25.29
CA ILE A 144 -7.53 16.13 -24.17
C ILE A 144 -8.83 16.71 -23.65
N ALA A 145 -9.70 17.11 -24.58
CA ALA A 145 -10.92 17.82 -24.23
C ALA A 145 -12.01 17.74 -25.30
N VAL A 146 -13.24 17.87 -24.85
CA VAL A 146 -14.43 18.10 -25.69
C VAL A 146 -15.02 19.48 -25.33
N ARG A 147 -15.50 20.21 -26.30
CA ARG A 147 -16.09 21.53 -26.10
C ARG A 147 -17.31 21.70 -26.99
N VAL A 148 -18.34 22.28 -26.42
CA VAL A 148 -19.46 22.90 -27.21
C VAL A 148 -19.18 24.37 -27.27
N PRO A 149 -19.19 25.01 -28.47
CA PRO A 149 -19.04 26.48 -28.58
C PRO A 149 -20.08 27.18 -27.72
N GLY A 150 -19.66 28.19 -26.95
CA GLY A 150 -20.54 28.86 -25.98
C GLY A 150 -20.62 28.18 -24.61
N TYR A 151 -19.96 27.04 -24.41
CA TYR A 151 -19.83 26.36 -23.14
C TYR A 151 -18.37 26.18 -22.74
N ASP A 152 -18.12 25.91 -21.47
CA ASP A 152 -16.76 25.63 -20.94
C ASP A 152 -16.13 24.37 -21.54
N THR A 153 -14.81 24.35 -21.57
CA THR A 153 -14.06 23.20 -22.04
C THR A 153 -14.14 22.02 -21.03
N ILE A 154 -14.56 20.86 -21.52
CA ILE A 154 -14.69 19.66 -20.74
C ILE A 154 -13.41 18.81 -20.94
N TYR A 155 -12.53 18.77 -19.95
CA TYR A 155 -11.34 17.93 -19.99
C TYR A 155 -11.73 16.46 -19.80
N THR A 156 -11.09 15.58 -20.56
CA THR A 156 -11.38 14.14 -20.59
C THR A 156 -10.13 13.31 -20.38
N ASP A 157 -10.30 12.00 -20.22
CA ASP A 157 -9.18 11.07 -20.37
C ASP A 157 -8.84 10.88 -21.87
N GLN A 158 -7.78 10.13 -22.15
CA GLN A 158 -7.29 9.88 -23.51
C GLN A 158 -8.34 9.29 -24.47
N ASN A 159 -9.40 8.69 -23.97
CA ASN A 159 -10.48 8.07 -24.74
C ASN A 159 -11.77 8.91 -24.74
N ALA A 160 -11.68 10.21 -24.50
CA ALA A 160 -12.80 11.12 -24.40
C ALA A 160 -13.84 10.74 -23.34
N ARG A 161 -13.41 10.12 -22.23
CA ARG A 161 -14.29 9.75 -21.12
C ARG A 161 -14.13 10.74 -19.97
N ILE A 162 -15.20 10.90 -19.19
CA ILE A 162 -15.19 11.63 -17.92
C ILE A 162 -15.46 10.70 -16.77
N TRP A 163 -14.84 10.98 -15.61
CA TRP A 163 -15.13 10.30 -14.36
C TRP A 163 -16.45 10.83 -13.80
N LEU A 164 -17.36 9.91 -13.45
CA LEU A 164 -18.65 10.24 -12.87
C LEU A 164 -18.56 10.39 -11.35
N ARG A 165 -19.17 11.45 -10.82
CA ARG A 165 -19.23 11.67 -9.39
C ARG A 165 -20.51 11.10 -8.78
N TRP A 166 -20.46 9.83 -8.42
CA TRP A 166 -21.60 9.03 -7.94
C TRP A 166 -22.09 9.33 -6.51
N ASN A 167 -21.84 10.53 -5.99
CA ASN A 167 -22.16 10.87 -4.59
C ASN A 167 -23.49 11.65 -4.44
N LYS A 168 -24.24 11.86 -5.51
CA LYS A 168 -25.46 12.65 -5.48
C LYS A 168 -26.69 11.83 -5.86
N LYS A 169 -27.80 12.12 -5.19
CA LYS A 169 -29.11 11.57 -5.49
C LYS A 169 -29.92 12.64 -6.22
N PHE A 170 -30.65 12.24 -7.26
CA PHE A 170 -31.56 13.09 -7.99
C PHE A 170 -32.98 12.89 -7.47
N PRO A 171 -33.79 13.97 -7.36
CA PRO A 171 -35.20 13.80 -7.08
C PRO A 171 -35.87 13.03 -8.22
N THR A 172 -36.62 12.02 -7.89
CA THR A 172 -37.37 11.21 -8.82
C THR A 172 -38.87 11.46 -8.58
N LEU A 173 -39.56 11.81 -9.64
CA LEU A 173 -41.02 12.07 -9.61
C LEU A 173 -41.71 11.04 -10.49
N SER A 174 -42.88 10.57 -10.09
CA SER A 174 -43.78 9.84 -10.98
C SER A 174 -44.51 10.87 -11.88
N ILE A 175 -44.91 10.43 -13.07
CA ILE A 175 -45.74 11.25 -13.96
C ILE A 175 -47.09 11.68 -13.31
N THR A 176 -47.50 10.93 -12.29
CA THR A 176 -48.73 11.20 -11.54
C THR A 176 -48.54 12.19 -10.37
N ASP A 177 -47.28 12.53 -10.06
CA ASP A 177 -46.96 13.45 -8.96
C ASP A 177 -47.15 14.92 -9.40
N ASP A 178 -47.06 15.83 -8.42
CA ASP A 178 -47.00 17.25 -8.72
C ASP A 178 -45.70 17.62 -9.41
N LEU A 179 -45.76 17.96 -10.68
CA LEU A 179 -44.62 18.32 -11.52
C LEU A 179 -44.24 19.82 -11.44
N SER A 180 -44.81 20.60 -10.53
CA SER A 180 -44.54 22.05 -10.44
C SER A 180 -43.05 22.37 -10.18
N SER A 181 -42.34 21.44 -9.56
CA SER A 181 -40.92 21.60 -9.23
C SER A 181 -39.94 21.47 -10.41
N ILE A 182 -40.40 21.11 -11.61
CA ILE A 182 -39.54 20.95 -12.81
C ILE A 182 -39.32 22.22 -13.63
N THR A 183 -39.98 23.30 -13.30
CA THR A 183 -39.90 24.56 -14.02
C THR A 183 -38.44 25.00 -14.20
N GLY A 184 -38.02 25.23 -15.46
CA GLY A 184 -36.67 25.65 -15.87
C GLY A 184 -35.61 24.55 -15.73
N LYS A 185 -35.95 23.32 -15.32
CA LYS A 185 -35.00 22.23 -15.11
C LYS A 185 -34.90 21.33 -16.32
N THR A 186 -33.76 20.67 -16.44
CA THR A 186 -33.58 19.52 -17.33
C THR A 186 -34.27 18.31 -16.72
N VAL A 187 -35.15 17.68 -17.45
CA VAL A 187 -35.92 16.49 -17.06
C VAL A 187 -35.42 15.31 -17.83
N ILE A 188 -35.09 14.21 -17.12
CA ILE A 188 -34.72 12.93 -17.73
C ILE A 188 -35.86 11.96 -17.51
N VAL A 189 -36.44 11.48 -18.61
CA VAL A 189 -37.51 10.47 -18.58
C VAL A 189 -36.91 9.10 -18.48
N GLY A 190 -37.01 8.45 -17.32
CA GLY A 190 -36.43 7.14 -17.05
C GLY A 190 -37.50 6.05 -16.85
N LEU A 191 -37.21 4.84 -17.29
CA LEU A 191 -38.02 3.66 -17.01
C LEU A 191 -37.54 3.06 -15.67
N THR A 192 -38.44 3.00 -14.70
CA THR A 192 -38.15 2.45 -13.36
C THR A 192 -39.06 1.29 -13.00
N ALA A 193 -40.01 0.92 -13.89
CA ALA A 193 -40.95 -0.17 -13.67
C ALA A 193 -40.21 -1.51 -13.56
N GLU A 194 -40.59 -2.30 -12.55
CA GLU A 194 -40.02 -3.61 -12.32
C GLU A 194 -40.23 -4.55 -13.53
N GLY A 195 -39.19 -5.24 -13.95
CA GLY A 195 -39.18 -6.06 -15.14
C GLY A 195 -38.92 -5.36 -16.48
N LEU A 196 -39.02 -4.02 -16.54
CA LEU A 196 -38.69 -3.20 -17.72
C LEU A 196 -37.42 -2.37 -17.54
N ALA A 197 -37.17 -1.95 -16.32
CA ALA A 197 -36.00 -1.15 -16.00
C ALA A 197 -34.71 -1.96 -16.08
N THR A 198 -33.74 -1.43 -16.83
CA THR A 198 -32.37 -1.97 -16.83
C THR A 198 -31.54 -1.28 -15.77
N THR A 199 -30.67 -2.05 -15.11
CA THR A 199 -29.77 -1.54 -14.07
C THR A 199 -28.31 -1.78 -14.42
N ILE A 200 -27.44 -0.98 -13.84
CA ILE A 200 -25.99 -1.04 -14.00
C ILE A 200 -25.30 -1.02 -12.64
N ALA A 201 -24.13 -1.62 -12.56
CA ALA A 201 -23.27 -1.53 -11.37
C ALA A 201 -22.50 -0.22 -11.40
N THR A 202 -22.51 0.49 -10.26
CA THR A 202 -21.80 1.75 -10.05
C THR A 202 -21.05 1.74 -8.71
N PRO A 203 -20.11 2.66 -8.47
CA PRO A 203 -19.42 2.76 -7.18
C PRO A 203 -20.34 2.99 -5.98
N SER A 204 -21.53 3.53 -6.19
CA SER A 204 -22.55 3.74 -5.15
C SER A 204 -23.60 2.63 -5.07
N GLY A 205 -23.37 1.49 -5.70
CA GLY A 205 -24.30 0.37 -5.81
C GLY A 205 -25.03 0.32 -7.14
N THR A 206 -26.05 -0.53 -7.21
CA THR A 206 -26.87 -0.69 -8.42
C THR A 206 -27.73 0.54 -8.67
N GLN A 207 -27.69 1.07 -9.88
CA GLN A 207 -28.46 2.24 -10.33
C GLN A 207 -29.19 1.92 -11.64
N TYR A 208 -30.23 2.70 -12.00
CA TYR A 208 -30.88 2.57 -13.29
C TYR A 208 -29.97 3.00 -14.44
N SER A 209 -30.15 2.41 -15.61
CA SER A 209 -29.32 2.65 -16.80
C SER A 209 -29.34 4.10 -17.32
N HIS A 210 -30.33 4.90 -16.97
CA HIS A 210 -30.39 6.36 -17.27
C HIS A 210 -29.64 7.22 -16.26
N SER A 211 -29.26 6.70 -15.08
CA SER A 211 -28.56 7.45 -14.04
C SER A 211 -27.20 8.03 -14.50
N PRO A 212 -26.37 7.35 -15.32
CA PRO A 212 -25.13 7.95 -15.84
C PRO A 212 -25.34 9.25 -16.59
N ILE A 213 -26.49 9.42 -17.28
CA ILE A 213 -26.82 10.66 -17.99
C ILE A 213 -26.97 11.81 -16.99
N ALA A 214 -27.75 11.60 -15.94
CA ALA A 214 -27.95 12.59 -14.90
C ALA A 214 -26.65 12.94 -14.16
N VAL A 215 -25.84 11.92 -13.82
CA VAL A 215 -24.57 12.10 -13.12
C VAL A 215 -23.55 12.79 -14.01
N SER A 216 -23.46 12.45 -15.31
CA SER A 216 -22.53 13.09 -16.24
C SER A 216 -22.88 14.58 -16.44
N LEU A 217 -24.15 14.86 -16.64
CA LEU A 217 -24.62 16.25 -16.75
C LEU A 217 -24.28 17.06 -15.51
N GLN A 218 -24.60 16.55 -14.34
CA GLN A 218 -24.29 17.24 -13.09
C GLN A 218 -22.80 17.42 -12.88
N THR A 219 -21.99 16.40 -13.19
CA THR A 219 -20.53 16.49 -13.11
C THR A 219 -19.98 17.60 -13.99
N ILE A 220 -20.49 17.70 -15.23
CA ILE A 220 -20.07 18.73 -16.18
C ILE A 220 -20.56 20.13 -15.75
N ILE A 221 -21.84 20.27 -15.43
CA ILE A 221 -22.45 21.57 -15.09
C ILE A 221 -21.83 22.15 -13.80
N ASN A 222 -21.50 21.35 -12.84
CA ASN A 222 -20.88 21.78 -11.60
C ASN A 222 -19.35 21.99 -11.72
N GLY A 223 -18.74 21.66 -12.86
CA GLY A 223 -17.28 21.67 -12.99
C GLY A 223 -16.57 20.68 -12.07
N GLU A 224 -17.27 19.63 -11.62
CA GLU A 224 -16.76 18.62 -10.68
C GLU A 224 -16.06 17.45 -11.42
N ASN A 225 -15.51 17.72 -12.60
CA ASN A 225 -14.85 16.71 -13.42
C ASN A 225 -13.53 16.26 -12.78
N ILE A 226 -13.49 15.00 -12.37
CA ILE A 226 -12.28 14.38 -11.81
C ILE A 226 -11.28 14.18 -12.95
N GLN A 227 -10.06 14.65 -12.73
CA GLN A 227 -9.00 14.58 -13.72
C GLN A 227 -7.88 13.64 -13.25
N ARG A 228 -7.31 12.91 -14.19
CA ARG A 228 -6.02 12.22 -14.03
C ARG A 228 -5.07 12.83 -15.05
N THR A 229 -4.04 13.50 -14.57
CA THR A 229 -3.06 14.16 -15.45
C THR A 229 -2.25 13.13 -16.23
N ASP A 230 -1.79 13.47 -17.43
CA ASP A 230 -0.94 12.58 -18.26
C ASP A 230 0.36 12.17 -17.57
N LEU A 231 0.83 12.98 -16.63
CA LEU A 231 2.03 12.72 -15.83
C LEU A 231 1.75 12.03 -14.51
N ALA A 232 0.49 11.63 -14.22
CA ALA A 232 0.13 11.02 -12.94
C ALA A 232 0.97 9.77 -12.66
N ASP A 233 1.10 8.88 -13.64
CA ASP A 233 1.89 7.64 -13.51
C ASP A 233 3.37 7.95 -13.20
N THR A 234 3.92 9.00 -13.81
CA THR A 234 5.31 9.42 -13.57
C THR A 234 5.49 9.96 -12.14
N TYR A 235 4.56 10.78 -11.66
CA TYR A 235 4.59 11.29 -10.29
C TYR A 235 4.41 10.18 -9.25
N GLU A 236 3.50 9.24 -9.50
CA GLU A 236 3.24 8.09 -8.65
C GLU A 236 4.50 7.18 -8.56
N LEU A 237 5.14 6.91 -9.70
CA LEU A 237 6.38 6.14 -9.74
C LEU A 237 7.53 6.85 -9.02
N ALA A 238 7.71 8.14 -9.24
CA ALA A 238 8.72 8.94 -8.56
C ALA A 238 8.47 8.97 -7.04
N TYR A 239 7.23 9.16 -6.62
CA TYR A 239 6.84 9.14 -5.21
C TYR A 239 7.11 7.78 -4.55
N LEU A 240 6.73 6.69 -5.21
CA LEU A 240 7.01 5.32 -4.79
C LEU A 240 8.51 5.08 -4.59
N PHE A 241 9.33 5.50 -5.56
CA PHE A 241 10.79 5.35 -5.49
C PHE A 241 11.39 6.14 -4.33
N VAL A 242 10.99 7.40 -4.16
CA VAL A 242 11.46 8.26 -3.05
C VAL A 242 11.07 7.69 -1.70
N LEU A 243 9.81 7.24 -1.54
CA LEU A 243 9.36 6.61 -0.29
C LEU A 243 10.14 5.34 0.03
N GLY A 244 10.33 4.46 -0.96
CA GLY A 244 11.10 3.22 -0.78
C GLY A 244 12.54 3.49 -0.37
N LEU A 245 13.20 4.46 -1.04
CA LEU A 245 14.57 4.86 -0.72
C LEU A 245 14.69 5.44 0.69
N LEU A 246 13.76 6.32 1.08
CA LEU A 246 13.73 6.91 2.43
C LEU A 246 13.58 5.84 3.52
N LEU A 247 12.70 4.85 3.31
CA LEU A 247 12.52 3.74 4.25
C LEU A 247 13.78 2.88 4.38
N ILE A 248 14.44 2.56 3.27
CA ILE A 248 15.69 1.78 3.27
C ILE A 248 16.79 2.56 4.00
N LEU A 249 16.97 3.85 3.70
CA LEU A 249 17.96 4.68 4.35
C LEU A 249 17.68 4.85 5.86
N ALA A 250 16.43 5.13 6.22
CA ALA A 250 16.03 5.25 7.61
C ALA A 250 16.31 3.96 8.41
N SER A 251 16.02 2.79 7.84
CA SER A 251 16.24 1.50 8.50
C SER A 251 17.69 1.23 8.85
N ARG A 252 18.65 1.89 8.18
CA ARG A 252 20.08 1.71 8.45
C ARG A 252 20.54 2.41 9.72
N PHE A 253 19.91 3.54 10.09
CA PHE A 253 20.40 4.40 11.15
C PHE A 253 19.55 4.37 12.43
N VAL A 254 18.29 3.93 12.35
CA VAL A 254 17.38 3.99 13.48
C VAL A 254 16.92 2.60 13.93
N HIS A 255 16.49 2.53 15.20
CA HIS A 255 15.97 1.28 15.79
C HIS A 255 14.70 0.81 15.07
N TYR A 256 14.51 -0.51 14.99
CA TYR A 256 13.37 -1.11 14.23
C TYR A 256 11.99 -0.60 14.68
N ALA A 257 11.80 -0.28 15.98
CA ALA A 257 10.53 0.27 16.46
C ALA A 257 10.22 1.66 15.89
N VAL A 258 11.26 2.51 15.67
CA VAL A 258 11.11 3.82 15.02
C VAL A 258 10.77 3.64 13.55
N VAL A 259 11.40 2.67 12.88
CA VAL A 259 11.07 2.34 11.48
C VAL A 259 9.61 1.90 11.38
N ALA A 260 9.14 1.04 12.30
CA ALA A 260 7.74 0.60 12.34
C ALA A 260 6.77 1.79 12.51
N GLY A 261 7.08 2.73 13.40
CA GLY A 261 6.30 3.97 13.54
C GLY A 261 6.29 4.81 12.27
N THR A 262 7.44 4.94 11.60
CA THR A 262 7.58 5.67 10.33
C THR A 262 6.72 5.06 9.22
N ILE A 263 6.64 3.73 9.13
CA ILE A 263 5.78 3.02 8.15
C ILE A 263 4.32 3.42 8.33
N VAL A 264 3.83 3.44 9.57
CA VAL A 264 2.45 3.83 9.87
C VAL A 264 2.19 5.29 9.48
N ILE A 265 3.10 6.20 9.84
CA ILE A 265 2.97 7.63 9.51
C ILE A 265 2.97 7.84 8.00
N LEU A 266 3.89 7.22 7.27
CA LEU A 266 3.97 7.33 5.81
C LEU A 266 2.76 6.69 5.13
N GLY A 267 2.29 5.54 5.60
CA GLY A 267 1.09 4.89 5.07
C GLY A 267 -0.17 5.76 5.25
N VAL A 268 -0.41 6.24 6.46
CA VAL A 268 -1.52 7.16 6.75
C VAL A 268 -1.38 8.47 5.97
N GLY A 269 -0.16 9.03 5.92
CA GLY A 269 0.13 10.26 5.18
C GLY A 269 -0.13 10.13 3.68
N THR A 270 0.22 8.99 3.08
CA THR A 270 -0.03 8.69 1.66
C THR A 270 -1.54 8.65 1.36
N VAL A 271 -2.31 7.91 2.16
CA VAL A 271 -3.78 7.82 1.99
C VAL A 271 -4.43 9.18 2.22
N TYR A 272 -4.06 9.86 3.30
CA TYR A 272 -4.61 11.19 3.60
C TYR A 272 -4.28 12.21 2.52
N GLY A 273 -3.04 12.21 2.01
CA GLY A 273 -2.60 13.09 0.93
C GLY A 273 -3.40 12.86 -0.35
N ALA A 274 -3.59 11.60 -0.76
CA ALA A 274 -4.39 11.25 -1.93
C ALA A 274 -5.86 11.70 -1.79
N VAL A 275 -6.48 11.45 -0.63
CA VAL A 275 -7.85 11.88 -0.33
C VAL A 275 -7.96 13.41 -0.31
N TYR A 276 -6.96 14.11 0.23
CA TYR A 276 -6.93 15.57 0.26
C TYR A 276 -6.87 16.16 -1.15
N VAL A 277 -5.94 15.66 -1.99
CA VAL A 277 -5.79 16.13 -3.37
C VAL A 277 -7.05 15.85 -4.19
N TYR A 278 -7.63 14.65 -4.02
CA TYR A 278 -8.91 14.30 -4.65
C TYR A 278 -10.04 15.25 -4.22
N SER A 279 -10.18 15.50 -2.92
CA SER A 279 -11.32 16.29 -2.40
C SER A 279 -11.21 17.79 -2.69
N LYS A 280 -10.00 18.34 -2.78
CA LYS A 280 -9.75 19.77 -2.99
C LYS A 280 -9.50 20.15 -4.45
N HIS A 281 -8.83 19.28 -5.20
CA HIS A 281 -8.37 19.59 -6.56
C HIS A 281 -9.00 18.71 -7.62
N LEU A 282 -9.84 17.72 -7.23
CA LEU A 282 -10.45 16.73 -8.13
C LEU A 282 -9.41 15.98 -8.98
N LEU A 283 -8.19 15.83 -8.44
CA LEU A 283 -7.12 15.06 -9.08
C LEU A 283 -7.08 13.65 -8.53
N LEU A 284 -7.09 12.66 -9.43
CA LEU A 284 -7.03 11.25 -9.10
C LEU A 284 -5.59 10.77 -9.18
N PHE A 285 -5.04 10.37 -8.03
CA PHE A 285 -3.77 9.67 -7.93
C PHE A 285 -3.99 8.29 -7.33
N ASP A 286 -3.25 7.30 -7.84
CA ASP A 286 -3.24 5.95 -7.28
C ASP A 286 -2.29 5.89 -6.08
N PHE A 287 -2.85 5.69 -4.90
CA PHE A 287 -2.08 5.49 -3.67
C PHE A 287 -1.81 4.01 -3.37
N THR A 288 -2.37 3.09 -4.15
CA THR A 288 -2.30 1.64 -3.89
C THR A 288 -0.87 1.13 -3.97
N TRP A 289 -0.17 1.43 -5.08
CA TRP A 289 1.22 1.01 -5.26
C TRP A 289 2.19 1.64 -4.26
N PRO A 290 2.15 2.96 -3.99
CA PRO A 290 2.91 3.57 -2.90
C PRO A 290 2.64 2.93 -1.54
N LEU A 291 1.38 2.62 -1.20
CA LEU A 291 1.03 1.97 0.06
C LEU A 291 1.59 0.55 0.15
N ILE A 292 1.45 -0.25 -0.91
CA ILE A 292 2.05 -1.59 -1.00
C ILE A 292 3.57 -1.52 -0.81
N THR A 293 4.22 -0.55 -1.45
CA THR A 293 5.68 -0.34 -1.31
C THR A 293 6.05 0.01 0.12
N VAL A 294 5.34 0.94 0.78
CA VAL A 294 5.57 1.28 2.18
C VAL A 294 5.47 0.04 3.07
N VAL A 295 4.45 -0.79 2.85
CA VAL A 295 4.24 -2.02 3.63
C VAL A 295 5.34 -3.04 3.36
N LEU A 296 5.60 -3.39 2.10
CA LEU A 296 6.56 -4.45 1.76
C LEU A 296 8.00 -4.07 2.09
N VAL A 297 8.44 -2.87 1.67
CA VAL A 297 9.80 -2.38 1.95
C VAL A 297 9.97 -2.13 3.44
N GLY A 298 8.94 -1.61 4.09
CA GLY A 298 8.93 -1.36 5.52
C GLY A 298 9.04 -2.65 6.33
N LEU A 299 8.21 -3.65 6.06
CA LEU A 299 8.27 -4.95 6.74
C LEU A 299 9.61 -5.63 6.51
N HIS A 300 10.12 -5.64 5.27
CA HIS A 300 11.44 -6.17 4.96
C HIS A 300 12.55 -5.45 5.76
N SER A 301 12.49 -4.14 5.83
CA SER A 301 13.46 -3.32 6.58
C SER A 301 13.44 -3.62 8.08
N VAL A 302 12.25 -3.72 8.68
CA VAL A 302 12.07 -4.09 10.10
C VAL A 302 12.60 -5.50 10.34
N PHE A 303 12.25 -6.45 9.49
CA PHE A 303 12.70 -7.84 9.60
C PHE A 303 14.23 -7.95 9.52
N ASN A 304 14.86 -7.34 8.53
CA ASN A 304 16.32 -7.35 8.40
C ASN A 304 17.01 -6.77 9.63
N ARG A 305 16.51 -5.64 10.13
CA ARG A 305 17.07 -5.02 11.32
C ARG A 305 16.93 -5.91 12.56
N PHE A 306 15.76 -6.50 12.74
CA PHE A 306 15.51 -7.46 13.81
C PHE A 306 16.48 -8.66 13.73
N VAL A 307 16.65 -9.24 12.53
CA VAL A 307 17.56 -10.39 12.34
C VAL A 307 19.01 -10.01 12.65
N ILE A 308 19.47 -8.85 12.17
CA ILE A 308 20.84 -8.38 12.46
C ILE A 308 21.06 -8.24 13.97
N GLU A 309 20.15 -7.57 14.67
CA GLU A 309 20.25 -7.39 16.13
C GLU A 309 20.17 -8.73 16.88
N TYR A 310 19.29 -9.63 16.44
CA TYR A 310 19.16 -10.95 17.03
C TYR A 310 20.45 -11.78 16.85
N VAL A 311 21.00 -11.82 15.64
CA VAL A 311 22.24 -12.55 15.35
C VAL A 311 23.41 -11.99 16.15
N GLN A 312 23.56 -10.67 16.25
CA GLN A 312 24.59 -10.03 17.06
C GLN A 312 24.49 -10.44 18.54
N LYS A 313 23.28 -10.41 19.10
CA LYS A 313 23.04 -10.85 20.48
C LYS A 313 23.39 -12.33 20.70
N GLN A 314 23.04 -13.19 19.74
CA GLN A 314 23.38 -14.63 19.82
C GLN A 314 24.89 -14.89 19.70
N GLN A 315 25.60 -14.12 18.85
CA GLN A 315 27.06 -14.25 18.73
C GLN A 315 27.76 -13.90 20.05
N ILE A 316 27.37 -12.79 20.68
CA ILE A 316 27.91 -12.41 21.99
C ILE A 316 27.63 -13.50 23.03
N LYS A 317 26.41 -14.04 23.08
CA LYS A 317 26.07 -15.14 24.00
C LYS A 317 26.94 -16.38 23.76
N LYS A 318 27.17 -16.73 22.49
CA LYS A 318 28.01 -17.91 22.15
C LYS A 318 29.47 -17.69 22.48
N GLN A 319 30.01 -16.49 22.23
CA GLN A 319 31.41 -16.17 22.51
C GLN A 319 31.73 -16.15 24.01
N PHE A 320 30.85 -15.60 24.81
CA PHE A 320 31.11 -15.34 26.23
C PHE A 320 30.43 -16.33 27.21
N GLY A 321 29.49 -17.17 26.72
CA GLY A 321 28.69 -18.04 27.58
C GLY A 321 29.48 -19.11 28.32
N GLY A 322 30.71 -19.46 27.87
CA GLY A 322 31.64 -20.36 28.55
C GLY A 322 32.67 -19.63 29.45
N TYR A 323 32.73 -18.31 29.40
CA TYR A 323 33.76 -17.50 30.08
C TYR A 323 33.19 -16.51 31.12
N ALA A 324 31.88 -16.31 31.09
CA ALA A 324 31.22 -15.29 31.92
C ALA A 324 29.84 -15.76 32.40
N SER A 325 29.42 -15.28 33.58
CA SER A 325 28.08 -15.54 34.10
C SER A 325 26.99 -15.00 33.18
N PRO A 326 25.76 -15.53 33.20
CA PRO A 326 24.63 -15.00 32.42
C PRO A 326 24.40 -13.48 32.63
N THR A 327 24.68 -12.98 33.83
CA THR A 327 24.59 -11.57 34.19
C THR A 327 25.63 -10.73 33.44
N VAL A 328 26.87 -11.20 33.40
CA VAL A 328 27.97 -10.58 32.64
C VAL A 328 27.67 -10.59 31.14
N VAL A 329 27.24 -11.73 30.62
CA VAL A 329 26.85 -11.87 29.19
C VAL A 329 25.75 -10.89 28.84
N LYS A 330 24.72 -10.75 29.68
CA LYS A 330 23.63 -9.79 29.44
C LYS A 330 24.15 -8.36 29.44
N MET A 331 25.01 -7.97 30.38
CA MET A 331 25.59 -6.64 30.44
C MET A 331 26.43 -6.31 29.19
N LEU A 332 27.20 -7.27 28.68
CA LEU A 332 27.97 -7.12 27.43
C LEU A 332 27.07 -7.06 26.20
N GLN A 333 25.92 -7.76 26.20
CA GLN A 333 24.92 -7.65 25.13
C GLN A 333 24.25 -6.26 25.11
N ASP A 334 23.98 -5.70 26.29
CA ASP A 334 23.36 -4.38 26.42
C ASP A 334 24.35 -3.23 26.13
N ASN A 335 25.67 -3.47 26.35
CA ASN A 335 26.74 -2.50 26.16
C ASN A 335 27.96 -3.09 25.42
N PRO A 336 27.86 -3.38 24.11
CA PRO A 336 28.93 -4.01 23.35
C PRO A 336 30.25 -3.19 23.29
N LYS A 337 30.18 -1.89 23.56
CA LYS A 337 31.35 -1.00 23.57
C LYS A 337 32.33 -1.30 24.72
N LEU A 338 31.83 -1.83 25.82
CA LEU A 338 32.66 -2.18 26.99
C LEU A 338 33.79 -3.16 26.66
N ILE A 339 33.60 -4.01 25.64
CA ILE A 339 34.62 -4.97 25.18
C ILE A 339 35.77 -4.24 24.46
N LYS A 340 35.44 -3.21 23.66
CA LYS A 340 36.39 -2.55 22.74
C LYS A 340 37.18 -1.39 23.35
N GLU A 341 36.57 -0.64 24.28
CA GLU A 341 37.14 0.63 24.76
C GLU A 341 38.18 0.46 25.86
N GLY A 342 38.25 -0.70 26.51
CA GLY A 342 39.14 -0.97 27.63
C GLY A 342 38.94 -0.05 28.81
N ILE A 343 39.02 -0.56 30.03
CA ILE A 343 38.89 0.20 31.26
C ILE A 343 40.10 -0.03 32.16
N LYS A 344 40.58 1.03 32.80
CA LYS A 344 41.59 0.94 33.89
C LYS A 344 40.85 0.96 35.20
N LYS A 345 40.92 -0.17 35.94
CA LYS A 345 40.18 -0.34 37.20
C LYS A 345 40.97 -1.23 38.16
N GLU A 346 40.76 -1.05 39.47
CA GLU A 346 41.25 -1.97 40.44
C GLU A 346 40.47 -3.27 40.37
N VAL A 347 41.16 -4.38 40.25
CA VAL A 347 40.58 -5.73 40.12
C VAL A 347 41.31 -6.74 40.94
N SER A 348 40.64 -7.83 41.31
CA SER A 348 41.31 -9.02 41.88
C SER A 348 41.49 -10.02 40.76
N ILE A 349 42.70 -10.40 40.49
CA ILE A 349 43.10 -11.39 39.48
C ILE A 349 43.47 -12.69 40.20
N CYS A 350 42.96 -13.79 39.69
CA CYS A 350 43.27 -15.14 40.18
C CYS A 350 43.82 -15.96 39.03
N PHE A 351 44.90 -16.67 39.30
CA PHE A 351 45.46 -17.75 38.51
C PHE A 351 45.26 -19.07 39.25
N SER A 352 44.69 -20.04 38.59
CA SER A 352 44.63 -21.41 39.13
C SER A 352 45.34 -22.37 38.19
N ASP A 353 45.97 -23.38 38.75
CA ASP A 353 46.78 -24.36 38.05
C ASP A 353 46.51 -25.78 38.61
N LEU A 354 46.48 -26.77 37.73
CA LEU A 354 46.22 -28.15 38.06
C LEU A 354 47.51 -28.82 38.58
N ARG A 355 47.43 -29.45 39.76
CA ARG A 355 48.51 -30.27 40.31
C ARG A 355 48.20 -31.74 40.14
N GLY A 356 49.20 -32.51 39.69
CA GLY A 356 49.05 -33.96 39.48
C GLY A 356 48.53 -34.33 38.10
N PHE A 357 48.64 -33.44 37.13
CA PHE A 357 48.23 -33.69 35.75
C PHE A 357 49.01 -34.85 35.11
N THR A 358 50.33 -34.94 35.30
CA THR A 358 51.18 -36.02 34.73
C THR A 358 50.73 -37.38 35.14
N PRO A 359 50.58 -37.73 36.46
CA PRO A 359 50.08 -39.04 36.88
C PRO A 359 48.65 -39.31 36.37
N LEU A 360 47.80 -38.28 36.29
CA LEU A 360 46.47 -38.45 35.76
C LEU A 360 46.52 -38.76 34.24
N GLY A 361 47.31 -38.03 33.46
CA GLY A 361 47.51 -38.29 32.03
C GLY A 361 48.04 -39.73 31.77
N GLU A 362 49.06 -40.11 32.49
CA GLU A 362 49.62 -41.46 32.39
C GLU A 362 48.60 -42.56 32.69
N SER A 363 47.64 -42.31 33.59
CA SER A 363 46.57 -43.25 33.92
C SER A 363 45.60 -43.56 32.80
N PHE A 364 45.58 -42.74 31.76
CA PHE A 364 44.74 -42.93 30.59
C PHE A 364 45.45 -43.63 29.43
N GLY A 365 46.80 -43.71 29.43
CA GLY A 365 47.53 -44.29 28.32
C GLY A 365 47.14 -43.70 26.99
N ASP A 366 46.64 -44.52 26.06
CA ASP A 366 46.21 -44.10 24.72
C ASP A 366 44.76 -43.59 24.67
N ASP A 367 44.02 -43.55 25.81
CA ASP A 367 42.64 -43.07 25.85
C ASP A 367 42.56 -41.54 25.94
N VAL A 368 42.90 -40.89 24.84
CA VAL A 368 42.84 -39.40 24.70
C VAL A 368 41.44 -38.85 24.94
N LYS A 369 40.39 -39.60 24.56
CA LYS A 369 39.00 -39.17 24.75
C LYS A 369 38.61 -39.18 26.23
N GLY A 370 39.01 -40.17 26.96
CA GLY A 370 38.80 -40.27 28.41
C GLY A 370 39.54 -39.14 29.16
N LEU A 371 40.81 -38.89 28.82
CA LEU A 371 41.58 -37.77 29.39
C LEU A 371 40.91 -36.44 29.10
N THR A 372 40.48 -36.17 27.84
CA THR A 372 39.79 -34.92 27.46
C THR A 372 38.50 -34.76 28.25
N LYS A 373 37.71 -35.82 28.45
CA LYS A 373 36.47 -35.74 29.23
C LYS A 373 36.73 -35.37 30.70
N ILE A 374 37.75 -35.96 31.29
CA ILE A 374 38.15 -35.63 32.68
C ILE A 374 38.67 -34.22 32.78
N MET A 375 39.50 -33.76 31.85
CA MET A 375 39.99 -32.37 31.82
C MET A 375 38.88 -31.37 31.71
N ASN A 376 37.91 -31.63 30.82
CA ASN A 376 36.72 -30.77 30.71
C ASN A 376 35.92 -30.75 32.02
N GLY A 377 35.73 -31.89 32.67
CA GLY A 377 35.06 -31.96 33.99
C GLY A 377 35.78 -31.20 35.09
N TYR A 378 37.13 -31.22 35.10
CA TYR A 378 37.95 -30.40 35.99
C TYR A 378 37.75 -28.89 35.68
N MET A 379 37.87 -28.51 34.42
CA MET A 379 37.67 -27.12 34.01
C MET A 379 36.29 -26.61 34.38
N ASP A 380 35.24 -27.40 34.20
CA ASP A 380 33.87 -27.06 34.62
C ASP A 380 33.80 -26.87 36.15
N ALA A 381 34.44 -27.75 36.92
CA ALA A 381 34.44 -27.67 38.38
C ALA A 381 35.10 -26.41 38.91
N ILE A 382 36.22 -25.95 38.32
CA ILE A 382 36.90 -24.72 38.75
C ILE A 382 36.26 -23.45 38.18
N THR A 383 35.58 -23.56 37.05
CA THR A 383 34.92 -22.39 36.39
C THR A 383 33.62 -22.01 37.07
N GLN A 384 32.82 -23.00 37.48
CA GLN A 384 31.47 -22.72 38.01
C GLN A 384 31.50 -21.79 39.24
N PRO A 385 32.39 -21.94 40.26
CA PRO A 385 32.47 -21.00 41.37
C PRO A 385 32.82 -19.57 40.96
N VAL A 386 33.60 -19.39 39.88
CA VAL A 386 33.94 -18.08 39.35
C VAL A 386 32.67 -17.41 38.73
N LEU A 387 31.91 -18.18 37.93
CA LEU A 387 30.69 -17.68 37.30
C LEU A 387 29.61 -17.37 38.34
N ASP A 388 29.47 -18.18 39.38
CA ASP A 388 28.52 -18.00 40.49
C ASP A 388 28.83 -16.72 41.29
N ALA A 389 30.09 -16.34 41.38
CA ALA A 389 30.57 -15.12 42.00
C ALA A 389 30.60 -13.90 41.05
N ASN A 390 29.97 -13.99 39.85
CA ASN A 390 30.00 -12.97 38.79
C ASN A 390 31.43 -12.56 38.36
N GLY A 391 32.42 -13.46 38.59
CA GLY A 391 33.74 -13.32 38.02
C GLY A 391 33.75 -13.56 36.53
N MET A 392 34.78 -13.12 35.86
CA MET A 392 34.97 -13.34 34.43
C MET A 392 36.23 -14.15 34.17
N ILE A 393 36.07 -15.26 33.44
CA ILE A 393 37.23 -16.03 32.92
C ILE A 393 37.85 -15.23 31.79
N ILE A 394 39.11 -14.93 31.91
CA ILE A 394 39.87 -14.21 30.87
C ILE A 394 40.37 -15.18 29.80
N LYS A 395 41.01 -16.25 30.25
CA LYS A 395 41.50 -17.31 29.35
C LYS A 395 41.86 -18.57 30.14
N TYR A 396 41.91 -19.71 29.42
CA TYR A 396 42.53 -20.91 29.85
C TYR A 396 43.95 -21.02 29.26
N ILE A 397 44.90 -21.50 30.01
CA ILE A 397 46.29 -21.61 29.62
C ILE A 397 46.71 -23.08 29.89
N GLY A 398 46.38 -23.96 28.93
CA GLY A 398 46.51 -25.40 29.14
C GLY A 398 45.51 -25.87 30.19
N ASP A 399 46.02 -26.37 31.33
CA ASP A 399 45.28 -26.83 32.49
C ASP A 399 45.09 -25.74 33.58
N ALA A 400 45.60 -24.53 33.32
CA ALA A 400 45.45 -23.37 34.19
C ALA A 400 44.29 -22.45 33.75
N SER A 401 43.68 -21.72 34.67
CA SER A 401 42.72 -20.66 34.35
C SER A 401 43.14 -19.32 34.95
N MET A 402 42.82 -18.26 34.20
CA MET A 402 42.92 -16.88 34.67
C MET A 402 41.56 -16.25 34.73
N HIS A 403 41.18 -15.71 35.86
CA HIS A 403 39.92 -15.01 36.03
C HIS A 403 40.06 -13.75 36.87
N ILE A 404 39.06 -12.84 36.75
CA ILE A 404 39.03 -11.57 37.43
C ILE A 404 37.68 -11.32 38.12
N HIS A 405 37.74 -10.50 39.20
CA HIS A 405 36.59 -9.94 39.90
C HIS A 405 36.62 -8.43 39.85
N ASN A 406 35.48 -7.74 40.02
CA ASN A 406 35.25 -6.30 39.89
C ASN A 406 35.25 -5.81 38.43
N ALA A 407 35.23 -6.71 37.47
CA ALA A 407 35.01 -6.39 36.06
C ALA A 407 34.42 -7.56 35.29
N PRO A 408 33.50 -7.30 34.33
CA PRO A 408 32.89 -6.03 34.04
C PRO A 408 31.81 -5.59 35.04
N ILE A 409 31.37 -6.46 35.94
CA ILE A 409 30.43 -6.16 37.03
C ILE A 409 31.20 -5.56 38.22
N GLU A 410 30.69 -4.47 38.75
CA GLU A 410 31.28 -3.83 39.92
C GLU A 410 30.99 -4.64 41.17
N ASP A 411 32.07 -4.93 41.93
CA ASP A 411 32.04 -5.57 43.23
C ASP A 411 32.98 -4.83 44.17
N LYS A 412 32.44 -4.11 45.12
CA LYS A 412 33.22 -3.34 46.11
C LYS A 412 34.07 -4.21 47.05
N ASP A 413 33.62 -5.46 47.25
CA ASP A 413 34.27 -6.43 48.12
C ASP A 413 35.09 -7.46 47.33
N HIS A 414 35.45 -7.12 46.08
CA HIS A 414 36.10 -8.05 45.16
C HIS A 414 37.35 -8.77 45.70
N PRO A 415 38.17 -8.21 46.57
CA PRO A 415 39.30 -8.97 47.17
C PRO A 415 38.80 -10.14 48.01
N LYS A 416 37.75 -9.91 48.82
CA LYS A 416 37.11 -10.98 49.63
C LYS A 416 36.38 -11.97 48.76
N THR A 417 35.63 -11.48 47.76
CA THR A 417 34.94 -12.35 46.79
C THR A 417 35.92 -13.26 46.06
N ALA A 418 37.07 -12.74 45.62
CA ALA A 418 38.11 -13.51 44.94
C ALA A 418 38.69 -14.64 45.81
N VAL A 419 38.97 -14.34 47.07
CA VAL A 419 39.46 -15.33 48.03
C VAL A 419 38.39 -16.40 48.30
N GLN A 420 37.13 -15.96 48.50
CA GLN A 420 36.03 -16.91 48.72
C GLN A 420 35.78 -17.79 47.47
N THR A 421 35.92 -17.26 46.28
CA THR A 421 35.84 -17.98 44.99
C THR A 421 36.95 -19.03 44.92
N GLY A 422 38.20 -18.68 45.26
CA GLY A 422 39.31 -19.61 45.30
C GLY A 422 39.09 -20.78 46.31
N LEU A 423 38.51 -20.49 47.46
CA LEU A 423 38.15 -21.50 48.44
C LEU A 423 37.02 -22.41 47.93
N ASN A 424 36.05 -21.87 47.24
CA ASN A 424 34.95 -22.61 46.60
C ASN A 424 35.46 -23.49 45.44
N MET A 425 36.45 -23.02 44.67
CA MET A 425 37.12 -23.80 43.63
C MET A 425 37.83 -25.02 44.23
N LEU A 426 38.56 -24.88 45.36
CA LEU A 426 39.19 -26.01 46.06
C LEU A 426 38.14 -27.04 46.49
N LYS A 427 37.03 -26.64 47.09
CA LYS A 427 35.93 -27.54 47.45
C LYS A 427 35.31 -28.23 46.23
N ALA A 428 35.19 -27.54 45.10
CA ALA A 428 34.67 -28.11 43.85
C ALA A 428 35.65 -29.18 43.31
N VAL A 429 36.97 -28.97 43.41
CA VAL A 429 37.98 -29.96 43.05
C VAL A 429 37.96 -31.19 43.99
N GLU A 430 37.75 -30.99 45.31
CA GLU A 430 37.54 -32.08 46.24
C GLU A 430 36.34 -32.95 45.81
N LYS A 431 35.21 -32.36 45.53
CA LYS A 431 34.01 -33.04 45.01
C LYS A 431 34.25 -33.71 43.66
N PHE A 432 35.02 -33.09 42.78
CA PHE A 432 35.45 -33.70 41.51
C PHE A 432 36.31 -34.92 41.75
N ASN A 433 37.25 -34.90 42.71
CA ASN A 433 38.09 -36.01 43.09
C ASN A 433 37.30 -37.22 43.61
N GLU A 434 36.23 -37.02 44.39
CA GLU A 434 35.35 -38.11 44.82
C GLU A 434 34.82 -38.89 43.59
N LYS A 435 34.49 -38.17 42.53
CA LYS A 435 33.97 -38.79 41.30
C LYS A 435 35.06 -39.57 40.55
N ILE A 436 36.23 -38.96 40.30
CA ILE A 436 37.26 -39.59 39.50
C ILE A 436 37.94 -40.78 40.27
N THR A 437 38.05 -40.66 41.59
CA THR A 437 38.57 -41.80 42.43
C THR A 437 37.59 -42.95 42.46
N ALA A 438 36.28 -42.73 42.42
CA ALA A 438 35.31 -43.82 42.28
C ALA A 438 35.42 -44.50 40.89
N GLU A 439 35.96 -43.84 39.89
CA GLU A 439 36.30 -44.42 38.59
C GLU A 439 37.68 -45.01 38.52
N GLY A 440 38.39 -45.14 39.67
CA GLY A 440 39.73 -45.72 39.77
C GLY A 440 40.85 -44.83 39.28
N ARG A 441 40.66 -43.55 39.21
CA ARG A 441 41.65 -42.57 38.74
C ARG A 441 42.32 -41.84 39.90
N PRO A 442 43.58 -41.40 39.75
CA PRO A 442 44.28 -40.65 40.79
C PRO A 442 43.61 -39.28 41.00
N PRO A 443 43.56 -38.79 42.28
CA PRO A 443 43.06 -37.51 42.60
C PRO A 443 44.01 -36.43 42.08
N VAL A 444 43.43 -35.23 41.78
CA VAL A 444 44.17 -34.05 41.34
C VAL A 444 44.09 -32.94 42.41
N GLY A 445 45.09 -32.09 42.44
CA GLY A 445 45.10 -30.91 43.28
C GLY A 445 44.91 -29.65 42.47
N MET A 446 44.64 -28.52 43.13
CA MET A 446 44.62 -27.21 42.52
C MET A 446 45.48 -26.25 43.36
N GLY A 447 46.32 -25.46 42.71
CA GLY A 447 46.94 -24.26 43.28
C GLY A 447 46.23 -23.02 42.78
N ALA A 448 46.00 -22.03 43.64
CA ALA A 448 45.49 -20.70 43.24
C ALA A 448 46.33 -19.57 43.83
N GLY A 449 46.63 -18.58 43.00
CA GLY A 449 47.29 -17.33 43.41
C GLY A 449 46.34 -16.14 43.12
N ILE A 450 46.10 -15.31 44.13
CA ILE A 450 45.18 -14.19 44.02
C ILE A 450 45.96 -12.91 44.38
N ASN A 451 45.78 -11.86 43.54
CA ASN A 451 46.34 -10.56 43.81
C ASN A 451 45.36 -9.47 43.45
N THR A 452 45.39 -8.34 44.16
CA THR A 452 44.51 -7.21 43.91
C THR A 452 45.35 -5.97 43.53
N GLY A 453 44.94 -5.29 42.48
CA GLY A 453 45.63 -4.06 42.02
C GLY A 453 45.00 -3.45 40.80
N LEU A 454 45.59 -2.35 40.36
CA LEU A 454 45.14 -1.65 39.12
C LEU A 454 45.49 -2.50 37.91
N GLY A 455 44.49 -2.79 37.12
CA GLY A 455 44.59 -3.52 35.86
C GLY A 455 43.97 -2.73 34.72
N TYR A 456 44.44 -2.97 33.48
CA TYR A 456 43.79 -2.57 32.27
C TYR A 456 43.01 -3.74 31.66
N ILE A 457 41.74 -3.55 31.46
CA ILE A 457 40.84 -4.63 31.00
C ILE A 457 40.25 -4.20 29.69
N GLY A 458 40.50 -4.98 28.63
CA GLY A 458 40.01 -4.69 27.27
C GLY A 458 40.58 -5.68 26.29
N GLU A 459 40.13 -5.63 25.04
CA GLU A 459 40.66 -6.44 23.94
C GLU A 459 42.05 -5.90 23.57
N MET A 460 43.08 -6.72 23.76
CA MET A 460 44.46 -6.40 23.37
C MET A 460 44.94 -7.40 22.33
N GLY A 461 44.93 -7.04 21.05
CA GLY A 461 45.48 -7.78 19.91
C GLY A 461 44.56 -8.78 19.27
#